data_ba8603bdc30f4645051066090d3438e3
#
_entry.id   ba8603bdc30f4645051066090d3438e3
#
_cell.length_a   1.000
_cell.length_b   1.000
_cell.length_c   1.000
_cell.angle_alpha   90.00
_cell.angle_beta   90.00
_cell.angle_gamma   90.00
#
_symmetry.space_group_name_H-M   'P 1'
#
loop_
_entity.id
_entity.type
_entity.pdbx_description
1 polymer ?
#
loop_
_entity_poly.entity_id
_entity_poly.type
_entity_poly.pdbx_seq_one_letter_code
_entity_poly.pdbx_strand_id
1 'polypeptide(L)'
;MLLEIDAGRMWAAALEQCRAMASFSATRKAGWAGICALVLAITPVAAGQSPPSTPDKTPTTRATTGPATTQPRVVRFQPGIYLNWSQRQVEVDFTVILREGLIELFACSPQMREHEAIVRIEARPTHLFQAMGLMGLTPGQPMYMDKEGRITPASGDALDVEVRYTVEGKVRQEPIENWMTLAEGNAPLGRLPWVFAGSVPLEGGRGIATDMEGTVVAVVDFPTSLIALPESHSDRNEELWLRPNTARIPPLGTKGRLII
;
A
#
# COMPACT_ATOMS: atom_id res chain seq x y z
N MET A 1 -29.23 0.86 -5.27
CA MET A 1 -29.13 -0.41 -4.54
C MET A 1 -27.65 -0.56 -4.19
N LEU A 2 -27.26 -0.09 -3.01
CA LEU A 2 -25.90 -0.16 -2.49
C LEU A 2 -25.66 -1.58 -2.02
N LEU A 3 -24.71 -2.29 -2.62
CA LEU A 3 -24.21 -3.55 -2.11
C LEU A 3 -23.38 -3.24 -0.86
N GLU A 4 -23.94 -3.46 0.31
CA GLU A 4 -23.17 -3.59 1.55
C GLU A 4 -22.29 -4.82 1.42
N ILE A 5 -20.99 -4.59 1.25
CA ILE A 5 -19.98 -5.65 1.28
C ILE A 5 -19.74 -5.96 2.76
N ASP A 6 -20.09 -7.17 3.18
CA ASP A 6 -19.89 -7.66 4.55
C ASP A 6 -18.39 -7.73 4.87
N ALA A 7 -17.89 -6.66 5.52
CA ALA A 7 -16.49 -6.50 5.92
C ALA A 7 -16.02 -7.63 6.86
N GLY A 8 -16.93 -8.25 7.61
CA GLY A 8 -16.60 -9.33 8.56
C GLY A 8 -16.16 -10.62 7.87
N ARG A 9 -16.77 -10.99 6.74
CA ARG A 9 -16.41 -12.19 5.97
C ARG A 9 -15.09 -12.02 5.21
N MET A 10 -14.77 -10.80 4.77
CA MET A 10 -13.51 -10.51 4.10
C MET A 10 -12.33 -10.51 5.08
N TRP A 11 -12.58 -10.16 6.35
CA TRP A 11 -11.57 -10.23 7.42
C TRP A 11 -11.09 -11.65 7.67
N ALA A 12 -12.02 -12.62 7.73
CA ALA A 12 -11.68 -14.02 7.94
C ALA A 12 -10.84 -14.58 6.79
N ALA A 13 -11.15 -14.23 5.55
CA ALA A 13 -10.42 -14.68 4.37
C ALA A 13 -9.00 -14.08 4.29
N ALA A 14 -8.82 -12.79 4.60
CA ALA A 14 -7.51 -12.14 4.61
C ALA A 14 -6.60 -12.68 5.73
N LEU A 15 -7.15 -12.96 6.92
CA LEU A 15 -6.42 -13.58 8.03
C LEU A 15 -6.06 -15.05 7.76
N GLU A 16 -6.93 -15.82 7.10
CA GLU A 16 -6.62 -17.20 6.69
C GLU A 16 -5.53 -17.22 5.62
N GLN A 17 -5.56 -16.30 4.66
CA GLN A 17 -4.52 -16.20 3.65
C GLN A 17 -3.16 -15.81 4.24
N CYS A 18 -3.11 -14.89 5.21
CA CYS A 18 -1.90 -14.56 5.96
C CYS A 18 -1.38 -15.73 6.80
N ARG A 19 -2.27 -16.51 7.44
CA ARG A 19 -1.89 -17.72 8.20
C ARG A 19 -1.38 -18.83 7.30
N ALA A 20 -1.96 -19.04 6.12
CA ALA A 20 -1.51 -20.03 5.16
C ALA A 20 -0.12 -19.71 4.60
N MET A 21 0.19 -18.42 4.36
CA MET A 21 1.52 -17.99 3.91
C MET A 21 2.59 -18.09 4.98
N ALA A 22 2.27 -17.80 6.24
CA ALA A 22 3.19 -17.96 7.36
C ALA A 22 3.60 -19.43 7.60
N SER A 23 2.68 -20.39 7.36
CA SER A 23 2.98 -21.83 7.46
C SER A 23 3.82 -22.37 6.30
N PHE A 24 3.78 -21.71 5.13
CA PHE A 24 4.56 -22.14 3.95
C PHE A 24 6.03 -21.73 4.03
N SER A 25 6.37 -20.71 4.80
CA SER A 25 7.75 -20.26 5.03
C SER A 25 8.55 -21.17 5.97
N ALA A 26 7.88 -21.92 6.85
CA ALA A 26 8.54 -22.79 7.83
C ALA A 26 8.98 -24.16 7.29
N THR A 27 8.54 -24.56 6.08
CA THR A 27 8.77 -25.93 5.56
C THR A 27 9.86 -26.02 4.47
N ARG A 28 10.60 -24.97 4.18
CA ARG A 28 11.67 -24.98 3.15
C ARG A 28 13.09 -25.14 3.68
N LYS A 29 13.29 -25.90 4.75
CA LYS A 29 14.63 -26.39 5.14
C LYS A 29 14.61 -27.89 5.38
N ALA A 30 14.53 -28.69 4.31
CA ALA A 30 15.08 -30.06 4.26
C ALA A 30 14.86 -30.65 2.87
N GLY A 31 15.95 -31.12 2.22
CA GLY A 31 15.96 -32.30 1.37
C GLY A 31 15.87 -32.09 -0.14
N TRP A 32 17.01 -31.84 -0.75
CA TRP A 32 17.29 -32.27 -2.13
C TRP A 32 17.79 -33.69 -2.10
N ALA A 33 17.07 -34.61 -2.70
CA ALA A 33 17.65 -35.82 -3.36
C ALA A 33 16.54 -36.59 -4.10
N GLY A 34 16.73 -36.79 -5.41
CA GLY A 34 16.49 -38.10 -6.04
C GLY A 34 15.24 -38.32 -6.89
N ILE A 35 15.46 -38.35 -8.21
CA ILE A 35 15.25 -39.51 -9.12
C ILE A 35 13.92 -39.64 -9.88
N CYS A 36 14.11 -39.69 -11.22
CA CYS A 36 13.57 -40.52 -12.30
C CYS A 36 12.17 -40.34 -12.88
N ALA A 37 12.29 -40.14 -14.14
CA ALA A 37 11.45 -40.34 -15.28
C ALA A 37 10.41 -41.48 -15.24
N LEU A 38 9.24 -41.20 -15.82
CA LEU A 38 8.46 -42.18 -16.56
C LEU A 38 7.75 -41.55 -17.74
N VAL A 39 8.14 -41.95 -18.96
CA VAL A 39 7.50 -41.63 -20.24
C VAL A 39 6.37 -42.63 -20.45
N LEU A 40 5.17 -42.16 -20.80
CA LEU A 40 4.16 -43.01 -21.40
C LEU A 40 3.45 -42.26 -22.54
N ALA A 41 3.70 -42.77 -23.72
CA ALA A 41 3.07 -42.38 -24.98
C ALA A 41 1.63 -42.91 -25.07
N ILE A 42 0.70 -42.15 -25.58
CA ILE A 42 -0.59 -42.61 -26.07
C ILE A 42 -0.89 -41.97 -27.42
N THR A 43 -1.21 -42.82 -28.38
CA THR A 43 -1.45 -42.65 -29.81
C THR A 43 -2.80 -41.99 -30.13
N PRO A 44 -2.99 -41.46 -31.38
CA PRO A 44 -4.19 -40.77 -31.80
C PRO A 44 -5.26 -41.72 -32.37
N VAL A 45 -6.54 -41.36 -32.20
CA VAL A 45 -7.67 -41.97 -32.90
C VAL A 45 -8.30 -40.94 -33.85
N ALA A 46 -8.56 -41.43 -35.06
CA ALA A 46 -9.01 -40.67 -36.23
C ALA A 46 -10.53 -40.47 -36.29
N ALA A 47 -10.90 -39.38 -36.95
CA ALA A 47 -11.97 -39.14 -37.92
C ALA A 47 -13.43 -39.54 -37.63
N GLY A 48 -14.30 -38.52 -37.65
CA GLY A 48 -15.72 -38.60 -37.95
C GLY A 48 -16.16 -37.35 -38.71
N GLN A 49 -16.43 -37.50 -40.00
CA GLN A 49 -16.95 -36.46 -40.88
C GLN A 49 -18.48 -36.33 -40.72
N SER A 50 -19.00 -35.10 -40.68
CA SER A 50 -20.42 -34.81 -40.76
C SER A 50 -20.69 -33.86 -41.94
N PRO A 51 -21.87 -33.98 -42.61
CA PRO A 51 -22.14 -33.34 -43.90
C PRO A 51 -22.58 -31.85 -43.75
N PRO A 52 -22.60 -31.10 -44.88
CA PRO A 52 -22.78 -29.66 -44.85
C PRO A 52 -24.24 -29.25 -44.77
N SER A 53 -24.55 -28.31 -43.90
CA SER A 53 -25.84 -27.60 -43.86
C SER A 53 -25.71 -26.18 -44.43
N THR A 54 -26.67 -25.85 -45.27
CA THR A 54 -26.91 -24.65 -46.08
C THR A 54 -26.92 -23.34 -45.25
N PRO A 55 -26.48 -22.19 -45.81
CA PRO A 55 -26.47 -20.93 -45.08
C PRO A 55 -27.83 -20.21 -45.15
N ASP A 56 -28.40 -19.95 -43.99
CA ASP A 56 -29.53 -19.02 -43.86
C ASP A 56 -28.99 -17.58 -43.68
N LYS A 57 -29.41 -16.69 -44.58
CA LYS A 57 -29.02 -15.29 -44.61
C LYS A 57 -29.96 -14.46 -43.75
N THR A 58 -29.62 -14.24 -42.48
CA THR A 58 -30.22 -13.19 -41.66
C THR A 58 -29.27 -12.01 -41.55
N PRO A 59 -29.71 -10.77 -41.84
CA PRO A 59 -28.80 -9.61 -41.73
C PRO A 59 -28.53 -9.30 -40.26
N THR A 60 -27.35 -9.67 -39.82
CA THR A 60 -26.87 -9.29 -38.48
C THR A 60 -26.55 -7.79 -38.49
N THR A 61 -27.38 -7.01 -37.87
CA THR A 61 -27.09 -5.60 -37.50
C THR A 61 -25.86 -5.60 -36.59
N ARG A 62 -24.72 -5.22 -37.14
CA ARG A 62 -23.45 -5.06 -36.43
C ARG A 62 -23.58 -3.85 -35.51
N ALA A 63 -23.88 -4.10 -34.24
CA ALA A 63 -23.76 -3.09 -33.20
C ALA A 63 -22.29 -2.66 -33.15
N THR A 64 -22.01 -1.44 -33.54
CA THR A 64 -20.72 -0.78 -33.43
C THR A 64 -20.53 -0.49 -31.95
N THR A 65 -19.90 -1.44 -31.21
CA THR A 65 -19.45 -1.22 -29.84
C THR A 65 -18.26 -0.27 -29.93
N GLY A 66 -18.51 1.03 -29.76
CA GLY A 66 -17.45 2.00 -29.57
C GLY A 66 -16.58 1.60 -28.35
N PRO A 67 -15.30 2.01 -28.31
CA PRO A 67 -14.45 1.69 -27.17
C PRO A 67 -15.12 2.21 -25.92
N ALA A 68 -15.49 1.31 -25.01
CA ALA A 68 -15.97 1.66 -23.68
C ALA A 68 -14.82 2.39 -22.98
N THR A 69 -14.93 3.71 -22.87
CA THR A 69 -14.05 4.50 -22.02
C THR A 69 -14.29 4.05 -20.59
N THR A 70 -13.49 3.10 -20.14
CA THR A 70 -13.55 2.59 -18.76
C THR A 70 -13.10 3.74 -17.85
N GLN A 71 -14.05 4.50 -17.32
CA GLN A 71 -13.75 5.48 -16.29
C GLN A 71 -13.05 4.78 -15.12
N PRO A 72 -12.01 5.38 -14.51
CA PRO A 72 -11.33 4.78 -13.38
C PRO A 72 -12.36 4.50 -12.28
N ARG A 73 -12.50 3.23 -11.91
CA ARG A 73 -13.45 2.80 -10.90
C ARG A 73 -12.86 3.06 -9.51
N VAL A 74 -13.01 4.29 -9.04
CA VAL A 74 -12.67 4.68 -7.67
C VAL A 74 -13.87 4.40 -6.78
N VAL A 75 -13.68 3.58 -5.75
CA VAL A 75 -14.72 3.17 -4.81
C VAL A 75 -14.33 3.62 -3.41
N ARG A 76 -15.23 4.28 -2.69
CA ARG A 76 -15.02 4.58 -1.27
C ARG A 76 -15.08 3.28 -0.47
N PHE A 77 -13.99 2.93 0.20
CA PHE A 77 -13.89 1.72 1.02
C PHE A 77 -14.30 2.01 2.47
N GLN A 78 -13.71 3.04 3.07
CA GLN A 78 -13.98 3.51 4.42
C GLN A 78 -13.97 5.04 4.44
N PRO A 79 -14.40 5.71 5.50
CA PRO A 79 -14.24 7.15 5.64
C PRO A 79 -12.78 7.55 5.38
N GLY A 80 -12.57 8.47 4.41
CA GLY A 80 -11.24 8.96 4.04
C GLY A 80 -10.38 7.98 3.22
N ILE A 81 -10.88 6.80 2.85
CA ILE A 81 -10.12 5.80 2.06
C ILE A 81 -10.90 5.38 0.81
N TYR A 82 -10.20 5.37 -0.32
CA TYR A 82 -10.74 5.00 -1.62
C TYR A 82 -9.82 3.99 -2.31
N LEU A 83 -10.41 3.06 -3.06
CA LEU A 83 -9.72 2.05 -3.87
C LEU A 83 -9.87 2.42 -5.34
N ASN A 84 -8.77 2.61 -6.03
CA ASN A 84 -8.72 2.82 -7.48
C ASN A 84 -8.26 1.52 -8.16
N TRP A 85 -9.21 0.66 -8.46
CA TRP A 85 -8.93 -0.66 -9.04
C TRP A 85 -8.26 -0.60 -10.40
N SER A 86 -8.54 0.46 -11.20
CA SER A 86 -7.97 0.61 -12.53
C SER A 86 -6.48 0.93 -12.51
N GLN A 87 -6.04 1.65 -11.49
CA GLN A 87 -4.64 2.07 -11.31
C GLN A 87 -3.92 1.26 -10.23
N ARG A 88 -4.64 0.35 -9.53
CA ARG A 88 -4.12 -0.41 -8.40
C ARG A 88 -3.55 0.51 -7.31
N GLN A 89 -4.33 1.50 -6.91
CA GLN A 89 -3.92 2.50 -5.93
C GLN A 89 -4.90 2.55 -4.75
N VAL A 90 -4.37 2.81 -3.57
CA VAL A 90 -5.13 3.23 -2.39
C VAL A 90 -4.98 4.74 -2.27
N GLU A 91 -6.09 5.46 -2.16
CA GLU A 91 -6.11 6.90 -1.95
C GLU A 91 -6.62 7.20 -0.54
N VAL A 92 -5.90 8.04 0.21
CA VAL A 92 -6.23 8.38 1.60
C VAL A 92 -6.31 9.89 1.76
N ASP A 93 -7.45 10.39 2.24
CA ASP A 93 -7.61 11.83 2.52
C ASP A 93 -6.63 12.26 3.61
N PHE A 94 -5.97 13.41 3.42
CA PHE A 94 -5.08 14.02 4.40
C PHE A 94 -5.31 15.52 4.56
N THR A 95 -4.76 16.06 5.66
CA THR A 95 -4.63 17.51 5.90
C THR A 95 -3.17 17.84 6.21
N VAL A 96 -2.62 18.91 5.62
CA VAL A 96 -1.29 19.45 5.93
C VAL A 96 -1.31 20.09 7.33
N ILE A 97 -0.41 19.65 8.21
CA ILE A 97 -0.37 20.07 9.61
C ILE A 97 0.96 20.67 10.05
N LEU A 98 2.06 20.36 9.35
CA LEU A 98 3.39 20.86 9.68
C LEU A 98 4.14 21.28 8.41
N ARG A 99 4.93 22.38 8.50
CA ARG A 99 5.74 22.88 7.40
C ARG A 99 7.16 23.25 7.80
N GLU A 100 7.50 23.15 9.08
CA GLU A 100 8.80 23.58 9.62
C GLU A 100 9.22 22.63 10.75
N GLY A 101 10.52 22.60 11.07
CA GLY A 101 11.09 21.74 12.10
C GLY A 101 11.70 20.46 11.53
N LEU A 102 12.14 19.57 12.42
CA LEU A 102 12.56 18.21 12.09
C LEU A 102 11.35 17.30 12.12
N ILE A 103 11.38 16.22 11.35
CA ILE A 103 10.27 15.28 11.27
C ILE A 103 10.72 13.85 11.53
N GLU A 104 9.84 13.09 12.15
CA GLU A 104 9.95 11.64 12.31
C GLU A 104 9.00 10.90 11.37
N LEU A 105 7.94 11.60 10.94
CA LEU A 105 6.89 11.05 10.08
C LEU A 105 6.63 11.95 8.88
N PHE A 106 6.35 11.36 7.73
CA PHE A 106 5.67 12.07 6.66
C PHE A 106 4.16 12.19 6.98
N ALA A 107 3.55 11.09 7.46
CA ALA A 107 2.12 11.05 7.77
C ALA A 107 1.85 10.38 9.12
N CYS A 108 0.98 11.00 9.93
CA CYS A 108 0.47 10.45 11.18
C CYS A 108 -1.04 10.19 11.14
N SER A 109 -1.57 9.48 12.14
CA SER A 109 -3.01 9.37 12.39
C SER A 109 -3.53 10.57 13.19
N PRO A 110 -4.86 10.81 13.22
CA PRO A 110 -5.43 11.92 13.96
C PRO A 110 -5.10 11.89 15.44
N GLN A 111 -4.75 13.05 16.00
CA GLN A 111 -4.45 13.26 17.44
C GLN A 111 -3.20 12.53 17.93
N MET A 112 -2.39 11.96 17.04
CA MET A 112 -1.17 11.25 17.36
C MET A 112 0.01 11.86 16.61
N ARG A 113 1.10 12.23 17.31
CA ARG A 113 2.38 12.70 16.72
C ARG A 113 2.26 13.82 15.69
N GLU A 114 1.23 14.68 15.80
CA GLU A 114 0.98 15.76 14.83
C GLU A 114 2.09 16.83 14.81
N HIS A 115 2.90 16.91 15.87
CA HIS A 115 3.98 17.87 16.02
C HIS A 115 5.27 17.46 15.29
N GLU A 116 5.33 16.26 14.76
CA GLU A 116 6.50 15.68 14.07
C GLU A 116 6.14 15.05 12.70
N ALA A 117 4.95 15.35 12.17
CA ALA A 117 4.45 14.84 10.90
C ALA A 117 4.01 15.96 9.96
N ILE A 118 4.33 15.85 8.66
CA ILE A 118 3.92 16.84 7.65
C ILE A 118 2.41 16.84 7.43
N VAL A 119 1.82 15.66 7.35
CA VAL A 119 0.37 15.48 7.13
C VAL A 119 -0.25 14.57 8.17
N ARG A 120 -1.52 14.79 8.44
CA ARG A 120 -2.39 13.90 9.17
C ARG A 120 -3.35 13.23 8.20
N ILE A 121 -3.46 11.91 8.21
CA ILE A 121 -4.49 11.22 7.44
C ILE A 121 -5.86 11.41 8.11
N GLU A 122 -6.93 11.39 7.32
CA GLU A 122 -8.30 11.51 7.83
C GLU A 122 -8.99 10.13 7.90
N ALA A 123 -8.21 9.11 8.28
CA ALA A 123 -8.66 7.72 8.29
C ALA A 123 -7.98 6.93 9.42
N ARG A 124 -8.60 5.82 9.80
CA ARG A 124 -8.00 4.89 10.76
C ARG A 124 -6.91 4.05 10.09
N PRO A 125 -5.68 3.94 10.64
CA PRO A 125 -4.59 3.14 10.08
C PRO A 125 -4.94 1.67 9.80
N THR A 126 -5.71 1.01 10.67
CA THR A 126 -6.23 -0.35 10.41
C THR A 126 -7.00 -0.44 9.08
N HIS A 127 -7.81 0.57 8.74
CA HIS A 127 -8.56 0.55 7.48
C HIS A 127 -7.63 0.76 6.28
N LEU A 128 -6.57 1.57 6.43
CA LEU A 128 -5.55 1.72 5.40
C LEU A 128 -4.79 0.40 5.17
N PHE A 129 -4.38 -0.28 6.25
CA PHE A 129 -3.79 -1.61 6.20
C PHE A 129 -4.66 -2.59 5.39
N GLN A 130 -5.97 -2.63 5.69
CA GLN A 130 -6.94 -3.48 4.98
C GLN A 130 -7.06 -3.12 3.51
N ALA A 131 -7.11 -1.81 3.20
CA ALA A 131 -7.19 -1.31 1.82
C ALA A 131 -5.98 -1.75 0.99
N MET A 132 -4.77 -1.66 1.56
CA MET A 132 -3.53 -2.10 0.92
C MET A 132 -3.56 -3.61 0.64
N GLY A 133 -3.99 -4.42 1.61
CA GLY A 133 -4.17 -5.86 1.43
C GLY A 133 -5.20 -6.21 0.34
N LEU A 134 -6.32 -5.48 0.27
CA LEU A 134 -7.32 -5.65 -0.79
C LEU A 134 -6.78 -5.33 -2.19
N MET A 135 -5.82 -4.41 -2.29
CA MET A 135 -5.14 -4.10 -3.56
C MET A 135 -4.05 -5.10 -3.92
N GLY A 136 -3.86 -6.14 -3.09
CA GLY A 136 -2.95 -7.25 -3.32
C GLY A 136 -1.54 -7.05 -2.78
N LEU A 137 -1.34 -6.04 -1.91
CA LEU A 137 -0.06 -5.82 -1.23
C LEU A 137 0.08 -6.77 -0.04
N THR A 138 1.29 -7.28 0.15
CA THR A 138 1.65 -8.16 1.26
C THR A 138 2.46 -7.37 2.29
N PRO A 139 2.00 -7.29 3.55
CA PRO A 139 2.78 -6.67 4.61
C PRO A 139 4.01 -7.52 4.94
N GLY A 140 5.12 -6.83 5.24
CA GLY A 140 6.29 -7.47 5.82
C GLY A 140 6.31 -7.33 7.35
N GLN A 141 7.35 -6.68 7.85
CA GLN A 141 7.49 -6.35 9.28
C GLN A 141 8.07 -4.94 9.44
N PRO A 142 7.66 -4.18 10.46
CA PRO A 142 8.35 -2.96 10.87
C PRO A 142 9.77 -3.25 11.33
N MET A 143 10.56 -2.19 11.53
CA MET A 143 11.85 -2.31 12.22
C MET A 143 11.68 -3.03 13.56
N TYR A 144 12.61 -3.91 13.86
CA TYR A 144 12.66 -4.63 15.13
C TYR A 144 14.08 -4.59 15.71
N MET A 145 14.18 -4.29 16.99
CA MET A 145 15.44 -4.37 17.74
C MET A 145 15.36 -5.53 18.74
N ASP A 146 16.31 -6.45 18.67
CA ASP A 146 16.38 -7.58 19.61
C ASP A 146 16.96 -7.15 20.96
N LYS A 147 17.00 -8.11 21.90
CA LYS A 147 17.50 -7.88 23.27
C LYS A 147 19.00 -7.54 23.32
N GLU A 148 19.73 -7.93 22.29
CA GLU A 148 21.15 -7.66 22.11
C GLU A 148 21.41 -6.33 21.41
N GLY A 149 20.35 -5.56 21.06
CA GLY A 149 20.44 -4.25 20.39
C GLY A 149 20.68 -4.34 18.88
N ARG A 150 20.52 -5.51 18.26
CA ARG A 150 20.63 -5.67 16.80
C ARG A 150 19.34 -5.24 16.12
N ILE A 151 19.47 -4.34 15.15
CA ILE A 151 18.35 -3.84 14.39
C ILE A 151 18.11 -4.73 13.16
N THR A 152 16.87 -5.18 13.00
CA THR A 152 16.36 -5.76 11.76
C THR A 152 15.54 -4.67 11.07
N PRO A 153 15.94 -4.20 9.88
CA PRO A 153 15.21 -3.16 9.16
C PRO A 153 13.78 -3.56 8.79
N ALA A 154 12.96 -2.56 8.48
CA ALA A 154 11.63 -2.80 7.96
C ALA A 154 11.67 -3.52 6.61
N SER A 155 10.64 -4.31 6.32
CA SER A 155 10.49 -5.05 5.08
C SER A 155 9.02 -5.12 4.66
N GLY A 156 8.75 -5.50 3.40
CA GLY A 156 7.42 -5.64 2.84
C GLY A 156 7.41 -5.36 1.34
N ASP A 157 6.23 -5.38 0.73
CA ASP A 157 6.09 -5.01 -0.68
C ASP A 157 6.51 -3.55 -0.89
N ALA A 158 7.24 -3.30 -1.98
CA ALA A 158 7.69 -1.96 -2.34
C ALA A 158 6.51 -1.07 -2.75
N LEU A 159 6.57 0.20 -2.35
CA LEU A 159 5.53 1.19 -2.58
C LEU A 159 6.08 2.42 -3.26
N ASP A 160 5.26 3.01 -4.13
CA ASP A 160 5.36 4.41 -4.51
C ASP A 160 4.35 5.22 -3.71
N VAL A 161 4.80 6.29 -3.06
CA VAL A 161 3.92 7.15 -2.25
C VAL A 161 3.95 8.56 -2.82
N GLU A 162 2.76 9.08 -3.16
CA GLU A 162 2.60 10.40 -3.76
C GLU A 162 1.53 11.21 -3.04
N VAL A 163 1.59 12.53 -3.17
CA VAL A 163 0.54 13.46 -2.74
C VAL A 163 -0.20 14.02 -3.94
N ARG A 164 -1.54 14.04 -3.88
CA ARG A 164 -2.40 14.72 -4.84
C ARG A 164 -3.22 15.79 -4.13
N TYR A 165 -3.10 17.03 -4.56
CA TYR A 165 -3.76 18.19 -3.92
C TYR A 165 -4.10 19.27 -4.94
N THR A 166 -4.91 20.24 -4.54
CA THR A 166 -5.29 21.38 -5.40
C THR A 166 -4.74 22.67 -4.84
N VAL A 167 -4.01 23.40 -5.67
CA VAL A 167 -3.51 24.76 -5.36
C VAL A 167 -3.89 25.67 -6.51
N GLU A 168 -4.47 26.84 -6.22
CA GLU A 168 -4.88 27.84 -7.21
C GLU A 168 -5.78 27.24 -8.32
N GLY A 169 -6.67 26.32 -7.94
CA GLY A 169 -7.56 25.62 -8.87
C GLY A 169 -6.88 24.56 -9.76
N LYS A 170 -5.58 24.31 -9.60
CA LYS A 170 -4.85 23.31 -10.37
C LYS A 170 -4.56 22.08 -9.50
N VAL A 171 -4.88 20.90 -10.01
CA VAL A 171 -4.50 19.63 -9.41
C VAL A 171 -3.01 19.40 -9.63
N ARG A 172 -2.31 19.08 -8.55
CA ARG A 172 -0.90 18.64 -8.56
C ARG A 172 -0.81 17.24 -7.99
N GLN A 173 0.07 16.43 -8.55
CA GLN A 173 0.44 15.11 -8.02
C GLN A 173 1.95 14.98 -8.12
N GLU A 174 2.58 14.61 -7.02
CA GLU A 174 4.04 14.51 -6.96
C GLU A 174 4.45 13.53 -5.85
N PRO A 175 5.68 12.98 -5.94
CA PRO A 175 6.26 12.15 -4.89
C PRO A 175 6.33 12.88 -3.56
N ILE A 176 6.11 12.14 -2.46
CA ILE A 176 6.19 12.74 -1.12
C ILE A 176 7.59 13.26 -0.78
N GLU A 177 8.63 12.72 -1.38
CA GLU A 177 10.02 13.18 -1.22
C GLU A 177 10.20 14.64 -1.63
N ASN A 178 9.40 15.15 -2.57
CA ASN A 178 9.44 16.57 -2.95
C ASN A 178 9.05 17.52 -1.80
N TRP A 179 8.29 16.99 -0.83
CA TRP A 179 7.85 17.73 0.36
C TRP A 179 8.86 17.66 1.51
N MET A 180 10.00 16.99 1.31
CA MET A 180 11.05 16.82 2.29
C MET A 180 12.41 17.26 1.72
N THR A 181 13.32 17.62 2.62
CA THR A 181 14.73 17.88 2.31
C THR A 181 15.60 17.28 3.41
N LEU A 182 16.88 17.10 3.12
CA LEU A 182 17.85 16.76 4.15
C LEU A 182 17.87 17.85 5.22
N ALA A 183 17.97 17.47 6.49
CA ALA A 183 18.08 18.39 7.62
C ALA A 183 19.32 19.24 7.50
N GLU A 184 20.43 18.66 7.04
CA GLU A 184 21.65 19.35 6.73
C GLU A 184 21.67 19.83 5.27
N GLY A 185 21.94 21.11 5.05
CA GLY A 185 22.14 21.69 3.72
C GLY A 185 20.88 21.87 2.86
N ASN A 186 19.69 21.47 3.33
CA ASN A 186 18.42 21.55 2.60
C ASN A 186 18.46 20.93 1.18
N ALA A 187 19.28 19.92 0.97
CA ALA A 187 19.35 19.25 -0.33
C ALA A 187 18.06 18.49 -0.64
N PRO A 188 17.62 18.48 -1.91
CA PRO A 188 16.45 17.69 -2.32
C PRO A 188 16.74 16.20 -2.18
N LEU A 189 15.67 15.43 -1.91
CA LEU A 189 15.74 13.97 -1.87
C LEU A 189 15.53 13.37 -3.26
N GLY A 190 16.17 12.21 -3.51
CA GLY A 190 15.73 11.28 -4.53
C GLY A 190 14.51 10.48 -4.09
N ARG A 191 14.04 9.55 -4.92
CA ARG A 191 13.00 8.59 -4.53
C ARG A 191 13.51 7.70 -3.39
N LEU A 192 12.71 7.52 -2.37
CA LEU A 192 13.01 6.65 -1.25
C LEU A 192 12.32 5.29 -1.43
N PRO A 193 12.94 4.20 -0.93
CA PRO A 193 12.44 2.84 -1.13
C PRO A 193 11.38 2.48 -0.07
N TRP A 194 10.19 3.05 -0.16
CA TRP A 194 9.11 2.76 0.78
C TRP A 194 8.66 1.31 0.73
N VAL A 195 8.36 0.73 1.90
CA VAL A 195 7.84 -0.63 2.02
C VAL A 195 6.57 -0.67 2.88
N PHE A 196 5.68 -1.62 2.55
CA PHE A 196 4.51 -1.95 3.36
C PHE A 196 4.94 -2.77 4.58
N ALA A 197 5.39 -2.13 5.64
CA ALA A 197 5.85 -2.79 6.86
C ALA A 197 4.72 -3.50 7.63
N GLY A 198 3.49 -2.97 7.57
CA GLY A 198 2.30 -3.66 8.06
C GLY A 198 1.98 -3.46 9.53
N SER A 199 2.85 -2.76 10.30
CA SER A 199 2.67 -2.56 11.74
C SER A 199 2.66 -3.89 12.55
N VAL A 200 2.28 -3.81 13.82
CA VAL A 200 2.12 -4.97 14.72
C VAL A 200 0.64 -5.17 15.02
N PRO A 201 0.09 -6.38 14.82
CA PRO A 201 -1.29 -6.67 15.20
C PRO A 201 -1.50 -6.51 16.71
N LEU A 202 -2.61 -5.86 17.10
CA LEU A 202 -3.02 -5.77 18.50
C LEU A 202 -3.62 -7.09 18.97
N GLU A 203 -3.45 -7.37 20.27
CA GLU A 203 -4.07 -8.53 20.89
C GLU A 203 -5.60 -8.56 20.66
N GLY A 204 -6.12 -9.74 20.36
CA GLY A 204 -7.53 -9.93 20.01
C GLY A 204 -7.91 -9.52 18.59
N GLY A 205 -6.94 -9.16 17.71
CA GLY A 205 -7.16 -8.94 16.27
C GLY A 205 -8.03 -7.73 15.91
N ARG A 206 -8.20 -6.77 16.83
CA ARG A 206 -9.09 -5.60 16.65
C ARG A 206 -8.40 -4.34 16.12
N GLY A 207 -7.21 -4.46 15.55
CA GLY A 207 -6.46 -3.33 14.99
C GLY A 207 -4.97 -3.61 14.93
N ILE A 208 -4.21 -2.57 14.64
CA ILE A 208 -2.76 -2.58 14.56
C ILE A 208 -2.18 -1.51 15.48
N ALA A 209 -0.91 -1.66 15.89
CA ALA A 209 -0.24 -0.75 16.81
C ALA A 209 -0.19 0.70 16.29
N THR A 210 -0.13 0.91 14.98
CA THR A 210 -0.23 2.24 14.36
C THR A 210 -1.52 2.99 14.74
N ASP A 211 -2.63 2.28 15.07
CA ASP A 211 -3.86 2.93 15.54
C ASP A 211 -3.66 3.66 16.88
N MET A 212 -2.69 3.22 17.68
CA MET A 212 -2.37 3.75 19.02
C MET A 212 -1.17 4.69 19.00
N GLU A 213 -0.22 4.47 18.09
CA GLU A 213 1.06 5.19 18.04
C GLU A 213 1.09 6.28 16.96
N GLY A 214 0.23 6.19 15.94
CA GLY A 214 0.14 7.19 14.89
C GLY A 214 1.17 7.09 13.77
N THR A 215 2.05 6.09 13.76
CA THR A 215 3.19 5.92 12.87
C THR A 215 2.78 5.41 11.48
N VAL A 216 2.11 6.24 10.67
CA VAL A 216 1.51 5.83 9.38
C VAL A 216 2.57 5.73 8.29
N VAL A 217 3.32 6.81 8.01
CA VAL A 217 4.45 6.82 7.07
C VAL A 217 5.66 7.38 7.81
N ALA A 218 6.56 6.49 8.19
CA ALA A 218 7.71 6.81 9.05
C ALA A 218 8.97 7.06 8.23
N VAL A 219 9.72 8.11 8.57
CA VAL A 219 11.04 8.44 7.99
C VAL A 219 12.19 8.05 8.92
N VAL A 220 11.86 7.58 10.13
CA VAL A 220 12.79 7.01 11.10
C VAL A 220 12.26 5.66 11.60
N ASP A 221 13.04 4.98 12.42
CA ASP A 221 12.76 3.64 12.91
C ASP A 221 11.66 3.62 13.97
N PHE A 222 10.48 3.11 13.62
CA PHE A 222 9.42 2.80 14.57
C PHE A 222 8.98 1.35 14.46
N PRO A 223 8.93 0.59 15.56
CA PRO A 223 8.48 -0.81 15.55
C PRO A 223 6.99 -0.97 15.25
N THR A 224 6.26 0.12 15.09
CA THR A 224 4.81 0.16 14.87
C THR A 224 4.43 0.77 13.53
N SER A 225 5.40 1.07 12.66
CA SER A 225 5.14 1.73 11.37
C SER A 225 4.28 0.89 10.44
N LEU A 226 3.34 1.54 9.76
CA LEU A 226 2.56 0.93 8.69
C LEU A 226 3.31 0.93 7.36
N ILE A 227 3.91 2.08 7.02
CA ILE A 227 4.80 2.29 5.88
C ILE A 227 6.12 2.83 6.42
N ALA A 228 7.24 2.28 5.99
CA ALA A 228 8.56 2.60 6.50
C ALA A 228 9.62 2.55 5.41
N LEU A 229 10.83 2.95 5.74
CA LEU A 229 12.03 2.74 4.93
C LEU A 229 12.70 1.43 5.33
N PRO A 230 13.24 0.64 4.38
CA PRO A 230 14.02 -0.57 4.68
C PRO A 230 15.43 -0.25 5.19
N GLU A 231 15.82 1.02 5.20
CA GLU A 231 17.08 1.51 5.76
C GLU A 231 16.82 2.03 7.17
N SER A 232 17.76 1.78 8.10
CA SER A 232 17.63 2.22 9.48
C SER A 232 17.98 3.69 9.63
N HIS A 233 17.08 4.45 10.23
CA HIS A 233 17.27 5.86 10.59
C HIS A 233 16.84 6.07 12.04
N SER A 234 17.72 6.63 12.85
CA SER A 234 17.50 6.88 14.27
C SER A 234 16.35 7.86 14.51
N ASP A 235 15.58 7.62 15.57
CA ASP A 235 14.54 8.51 16.11
C ASP A 235 15.07 9.53 17.15
N ARG A 236 16.39 9.57 17.38
CA ARG A 236 17.00 10.54 18.29
C ARG A 236 17.01 11.92 17.69
N ASN A 237 16.62 12.92 18.45
CA ASN A 237 16.50 14.31 18.00
C ASN A 237 17.78 14.84 17.30
N GLU A 238 18.95 14.46 17.79
CA GLU A 238 20.25 14.90 17.24
C GLU A 238 20.60 14.21 15.91
N GLU A 239 19.90 13.13 15.58
CA GLU A 239 20.14 12.27 14.41
C GLU A 239 19.00 12.35 13.38
N LEU A 240 17.97 13.18 13.65
CA LEU A 240 16.89 13.37 12.70
C LEU A 240 17.41 14.00 11.40
N TRP A 241 17.16 13.31 10.30
CA TRP A 241 17.80 13.57 9.03
C TRP A 241 16.95 14.31 8.01
N LEU A 242 15.63 14.46 8.27
CA LEU A 242 14.70 15.12 7.35
C LEU A 242 13.97 16.30 8.00
N ARG A 243 13.61 17.23 7.14
CA ARG A 243 12.71 18.36 7.44
C ARG A 243 11.73 18.62 6.30
N PRO A 244 10.60 19.30 6.59
CA PRO A 244 9.68 19.75 5.56
C PRO A 244 10.32 20.71 4.57
N ASN A 245 10.03 20.53 3.29
CA ASN A 245 10.36 21.48 2.23
C ASN A 245 9.30 22.58 2.18
N THR A 246 9.40 23.58 3.03
CA THR A 246 8.41 24.67 3.19
C THR A 246 8.06 25.36 1.85
N ALA A 247 9.00 25.42 0.90
CA ALA A 247 8.76 26.03 -0.42
C ALA A 247 7.83 25.18 -1.32
N ARG A 248 7.74 23.89 -1.08
CA ARG A 248 6.93 22.94 -1.87
C ARG A 248 5.59 22.62 -1.21
N ILE A 249 5.59 22.53 0.12
CA ILE A 249 4.39 22.15 0.89
C ILE A 249 3.37 23.29 0.83
N PRO A 250 2.10 23.00 0.44
CA PRO A 250 1.05 24.01 0.44
C PRO A 250 0.73 24.52 1.86
N PRO A 251 -0.06 25.59 2.02
CA PRO A 251 -0.40 26.15 3.34
C PRO A 251 -1.00 25.12 4.30
N LEU A 252 -0.79 25.33 5.61
CA LEU A 252 -1.44 24.53 6.66
C LEU A 252 -2.95 24.47 6.45
N GLY A 253 -3.54 23.33 6.73
CA GLY A 253 -4.96 23.06 6.52
C GLY A 253 -5.33 22.68 5.08
N THR A 254 -4.37 22.70 4.13
CA THR A 254 -4.63 22.20 2.78
C THR A 254 -4.97 20.72 2.84
N LYS A 255 -6.06 20.35 2.16
CA LYS A 255 -6.52 18.96 2.04
C LYS A 255 -6.06 18.36 0.72
N GLY A 256 -5.78 17.07 0.74
CA GLY A 256 -5.38 16.30 -0.43
C GLY A 256 -5.59 14.82 -0.23
N ARG A 257 -4.98 14.04 -1.12
CA ARG A 257 -4.94 12.57 -1.02
C ARG A 257 -3.52 12.06 -1.09
N LEU A 258 -3.19 11.18 -0.18
CA LEU A 258 -2.03 10.32 -0.27
C LEU A 258 -2.39 9.18 -1.24
N ILE A 259 -1.52 8.92 -2.21
CA ILE A 259 -1.67 7.90 -3.25
C ILE A 259 -0.59 6.85 -3.01
N ILE A 260 -1.01 5.61 -2.86
CA ILE A 260 -0.14 4.47 -2.52
C ILE A 260 -0.40 3.35 -3.52
#